data_df08db92b15dce38b3d9bd08c5e91861
#
_entry.id   df08db92b15dce38b3d9bd08c5e91861
#
_cell.length_a   1.000
_cell.length_b   1.000
_cell.length_c   1.000
_cell.angle_alpha   90.00
_cell.angle_beta   90.00
_cell.angle_gamma   90.00
#
_symmetry.space_group_name_H-M   'P 1'
#
loop_
_entity.id
_entity.type
_entity.pdbx_description
1 polymer ?
#
loop_
_entity_poly.entity_id
_entity_poly.type
_entity_poly.pdbx_seq_one_letter_code
_entity_poly.pdbx_strand_id
1 'polypeptide(L)'
;MSIALETCRALPKIALHDHLDGGLRPATIIEEAARAGHRLPTTDPEELGRWFFAAADSGSLVRYLETFVHTVAVMQTDQSLRRVAREFVEDQAADGVIHAEARWAPEQHLAGGLSLSEAIEAVRDGLAEGVAAAAAAGREISAGQIVTAMRHVPDPTTEIAELAVAYRDDSVLGYDIAGAELGFPPERFAASFDYPRHHHVRFTIHAGEADGPGSIDSAVQLGASRIGHGVRLIEDVAAGGGLGELAAYVRDRRIALEVCPSSNLQTGIADTIAAHPFGRLAELGLTLTVNCDNRLMSATTMSREYHLLCDAFGYGLDDLQRFTLNAAAAAFVPFEAQQRLADRVRAGFAAVREHVDYPED
;
A
#
# COMPACT_ATOMS: atom_id res chain seq x y z
N MET A 1 -2.17 16.92 -23.16
CA MET A 1 -2.90 17.50 -21.99
C MET A 1 -2.86 16.44 -20.90
N SER A 2 -2.53 16.82 -19.69
CA SER A 2 -2.57 15.90 -18.55
C SER A 2 -4.01 15.52 -18.20
N ILE A 3 -4.22 14.30 -17.68
CA ILE A 3 -5.54 13.84 -17.20
C ILE A 3 -5.88 14.61 -15.92
N ALA A 4 -7.05 15.26 -15.90
CA ALA A 4 -7.49 16.02 -14.72
C ALA A 4 -7.68 15.13 -13.49
N LEU A 5 -7.47 15.68 -12.29
CA LEU A 5 -7.65 14.96 -11.03
C LEU A 5 -9.07 14.39 -10.90
N GLU A 6 -10.10 15.15 -11.35
CA GLU A 6 -11.49 14.68 -11.34
C GLU A 6 -11.69 13.45 -12.23
N THR A 7 -11.04 13.39 -13.39
CA THR A 7 -11.03 12.20 -14.24
C THR A 7 -10.38 11.03 -13.51
N CYS A 8 -9.24 11.26 -12.84
CA CYS A 8 -8.59 10.22 -12.01
C CYS A 8 -9.50 9.71 -10.88
N ARG A 9 -10.33 10.59 -10.28
CA ARG A 9 -11.31 10.20 -9.26
C ARG A 9 -12.39 9.29 -9.81
N ALA A 10 -12.85 9.52 -11.02
CA ALA A 10 -13.88 8.71 -11.68
C ALA A 10 -13.38 7.31 -12.11
N LEU A 11 -12.06 7.12 -12.25
CA LEU A 11 -11.50 5.83 -12.67
C LEU A 11 -11.61 4.79 -11.54
N PRO A 12 -11.89 3.51 -11.85
CA PRO A 12 -11.73 2.43 -10.89
C PRO A 12 -10.24 2.21 -10.57
N LYS A 13 -9.91 2.07 -9.29
CA LYS A 13 -8.54 1.88 -8.79
C LYS A 13 -8.45 0.65 -7.89
N ILE A 14 -7.24 0.09 -7.76
CA ILE A 14 -6.94 -1.04 -6.87
C ILE A 14 -5.72 -0.66 -6.03
N ALA A 15 -5.88 -0.64 -4.71
CA ALA A 15 -4.85 -0.29 -3.74
C ALA A 15 -4.29 -1.57 -3.10
N LEU A 16 -3.05 -1.92 -3.43
CA LEU A 16 -2.36 -3.11 -2.93
C LEU A 16 -1.35 -2.80 -1.83
N HIS A 17 -0.95 -1.54 -1.68
CA HIS A 17 0.06 -1.09 -0.73
C HIS A 17 -0.41 0.22 -0.06
N ASP A 18 -1.18 0.06 1.02
CA ASP A 18 -1.68 1.19 1.83
C ASP A 18 -1.70 0.75 3.30
N HIS A 19 -0.92 1.44 4.13
CA HIS A 19 -0.80 1.13 5.55
C HIS A 19 -1.99 1.69 6.33
N LEU A 20 -2.65 0.82 7.09
CA LEU A 20 -3.80 1.19 7.91
C LEU A 20 -3.43 2.26 8.95
N ASP A 21 -2.29 2.07 9.61
CA ASP A 21 -1.73 2.96 10.62
C ASP A 21 -1.03 4.21 10.02
N GLY A 22 -0.86 4.26 8.70
CA GLY A 22 -0.35 5.40 7.94
C GLY A 22 -1.42 6.24 7.22
N GLY A 23 -2.70 5.85 7.33
CA GLY A 23 -3.80 6.44 6.57
C GLY A 23 -4.94 7.06 7.39
N LEU A 24 -4.76 7.28 8.71
CA LEU A 24 -5.81 7.79 9.58
C LEU A 24 -6.26 9.20 9.22
N ARG A 25 -7.54 9.49 9.42
CA ARG A 25 -8.06 10.86 9.37
C ARG A 25 -7.52 11.68 10.55
N PRO A 26 -6.99 12.91 10.35
CA PRO A 26 -6.49 13.75 11.45
C PRO A 26 -7.52 13.97 12.57
N ALA A 27 -8.80 14.14 12.23
CA ALA A 27 -9.86 14.29 13.22
C ALA A 27 -10.01 13.04 14.11
N THR A 28 -9.90 11.85 13.52
CA THR A 28 -9.94 10.58 14.26
C THR A 28 -8.74 10.45 15.20
N ILE A 29 -7.54 10.83 14.76
CA ILE A 29 -6.34 10.85 15.63
C ILE A 29 -6.58 11.75 16.84
N ILE A 30 -7.13 12.95 16.64
CA ILE A 30 -7.40 13.90 17.73
C ILE A 30 -8.40 13.33 18.74
N GLU A 31 -9.50 12.75 18.27
CA GLU A 31 -10.52 12.17 19.13
C GLU A 31 -9.99 10.96 19.92
N GLU A 32 -9.29 10.05 19.25
CA GLU A 32 -8.72 8.86 19.91
C GLU A 32 -7.54 9.22 20.84
N ALA A 33 -6.75 10.24 20.49
CA ALA A 33 -5.69 10.75 21.38
C ALA A 33 -6.28 11.34 22.68
N ALA A 34 -7.41 12.05 22.58
CA ALA A 34 -8.10 12.55 23.78
C ALA A 34 -8.60 11.41 24.68
N ARG A 35 -9.08 10.30 24.09
CA ARG A 35 -9.51 9.10 24.84
C ARG A 35 -8.33 8.35 25.47
N ALA A 36 -7.23 8.22 24.73
CA ALA A 36 -6.01 7.53 25.16
C ALA A 36 -5.13 8.37 26.11
N GLY A 37 -5.42 9.66 26.28
CA GLY A 37 -4.53 10.58 26.99
C GLY A 37 -3.20 10.82 26.30
N HIS A 38 -3.13 10.61 24.97
CA HIS A 38 -1.94 10.80 24.17
C HIS A 38 -1.80 12.26 23.74
N ARG A 39 -0.57 12.81 23.86
CA ARG A 39 -0.33 14.20 23.53
C ARG A 39 0.06 14.33 22.04
N LEU A 40 -0.66 15.17 21.32
CA LEU A 40 -0.41 15.50 19.92
C LEU A 40 0.32 16.84 19.77
N PRO A 41 0.99 17.09 18.64
CA PRO A 41 1.59 18.38 18.30
C PRO A 41 0.56 19.52 18.23
N THR A 42 -0.63 19.25 17.75
CA THR A 42 -1.78 20.16 17.64
C THR A 42 -3.10 19.38 17.73
N THR A 43 -4.19 20.08 18.06
CA THR A 43 -5.54 19.54 18.08
C THR A 43 -6.43 20.14 16.98
N ASP A 44 -5.85 20.90 16.05
CA ASP A 44 -6.52 21.31 14.81
C ASP A 44 -6.27 20.26 13.72
N PRO A 45 -7.33 19.72 13.08
CA PRO A 45 -7.18 18.65 12.10
C PRO A 45 -6.35 19.02 10.86
N GLU A 46 -6.50 20.25 10.37
CA GLU A 46 -5.75 20.70 9.19
C GLU A 46 -4.28 20.92 9.53
N GLU A 47 -3.99 21.52 10.68
CA GLU A 47 -2.61 21.70 11.17
C GLU A 47 -1.96 20.35 11.45
N LEU A 48 -2.69 19.39 12.01
CA LEU A 48 -2.17 18.05 12.26
C LEU A 48 -1.81 17.32 10.96
N GLY A 49 -2.67 17.41 9.95
CA GLY A 49 -2.37 16.87 8.61
C GLY A 49 -1.11 17.49 8.01
N ARG A 50 -0.97 18.82 8.07
CA ARG A 50 0.24 19.52 7.62
C ARG A 50 1.49 19.12 8.41
N TRP A 51 1.35 18.91 9.72
CA TRP A 51 2.45 18.46 10.57
C TRP A 51 2.93 17.06 10.15
N PHE A 52 2.02 16.09 9.94
CA PHE A 52 2.40 14.75 9.49
C PHE A 52 3.15 14.79 8.17
N PHE A 53 2.63 15.54 7.18
CA PHE A 53 3.29 15.69 5.89
C PHE A 53 4.69 16.29 6.02
N ALA A 54 4.85 17.39 6.75
CA ALA A 54 6.13 18.05 6.93
C ALA A 54 7.15 17.21 7.71
N ALA A 55 6.69 16.43 8.69
CA ALA A 55 7.55 15.55 9.47
C ALA A 55 7.99 14.31 8.66
N ALA A 56 7.12 13.80 7.79
CA ALA A 56 7.43 12.68 6.91
C ALA A 56 8.37 13.06 5.75
N ASP A 57 8.30 14.30 5.25
CA ASP A 57 9.13 14.79 4.15
C ASP A 57 10.58 15.08 4.61
N SER A 58 11.30 14.01 4.88
CA SER A 58 12.59 14.05 5.57
C SER A 58 13.78 13.53 4.74
N GLY A 59 13.54 12.94 3.57
CA GLY A 59 14.56 12.29 2.74
C GLY A 59 15.15 11.03 3.40
N SER A 60 14.46 10.43 4.39
CA SER A 60 14.95 9.29 5.17
C SER A 60 13.80 8.41 5.66
N LEU A 61 13.80 7.14 5.28
CA LEU A 61 12.82 6.17 5.77
C LEU A 61 12.78 6.11 7.31
N VAL A 62 13.92 6.15 7.99
CA VAL A 62 13.97 6.08 9.46
C VAL A 62 13.24 7.26 10.11
N ARG A 63 13.46 8.49 9.61
CA ARG A 63 12.75 9.68 10.12
C ARG A 63 11.27 9.66 9.74
N TYR A 64 10.95 9.18 8.56
CA TYR A 64 9.58 8.99 8.13
C TYR A 64 8.81 8.10 9.12
N LEU A 65 9.41 6.99 9.54
CA LEU A 65 8.80 6.04 10.49
C LEU A 65 8.59 6.64 11.90
N GLU A 66 9.32 7.68 12.29
CA GLU A 66 9.13 8.35 13.59
C GLU A 66 7.73 9.00 13.70
N THR A 67 7.08 9.34 12.59
CA THR A 67 5.74 9.93 12.58
C THR A 67 4.66 8.97 13.10
N PHE A 68 4.86 7.66 12.98
CA PHE A 68 3.91 6.63 13.40
C PHE A 68 3.68 6.56 14.91
N VAL A 69 4.53 7.16 15.72
CA VAL A 69 4.35 7.19 17.19
C VAL A 69 2.97 7.73 17.59
N HIS A 70 2.40 8.66 16.83
CA HIS A 70 1.09 9.25 17.14
C HIS A 70 -0.07 8.39 16.64
N THR A 71 0.04 7.79 15.47
CA THR A 71 -1.00 6.94 14.89
C THR A 71 -1.10 5.60 15.61
N VAL A 72 0.04 4.96 15.87
CA VAL A 72 0.09 3.71 16.65
C VAL A 72 -0.43 3.92 18.07
N ALA A 73 -0.08 5.03 18.75
CA ALA A 73 -0.54 5.28 20.12
C ALA A 73 -2.06 5.39 20.26
N VAL A 74 -2.77 5.76 19.21
CA VAL A 74 -4.24 5.90 19.24
C VAL A 74 -4.99 4.66 18.73
N MET A 75 -4.28 3.63 18.28
CA MET A 75 -4.84 2.38 17.74
C MET A 75 -4.61 1.21 18.70
N GLN A 76 -4.86 1.37 20.01
CA GLN A 76 -4.53 0.39 21.04
C GLN A 76 -5.75 -0.34 21.62
N THR A 77 -6.93 -0.16 21.04
CA THR A 77 -8.18 -0.79 21.50
C THR A 77 -8.96 -1.39 20.34
N ASP A 78 -9.80 -2.39 20.61
CA ASP A 78 -10.74 -2.95 19.63
C ASP A 78 -11.54 -1.84 18.92
N GLN A 79 -12.10 -0.91 19.69
CA GLN A 79 -12.91 0.17 19.13
C GLN A 79 -12.12 1.10 18.18
N SER A 80 -10.88 1.45 18.56
CA SER A 80 -10.05 2.32 17.70
C SER A 80 -9.59 1.61 16.43
N LEU A 81 -9.16 0.35 16.51
CA LEU A 81 -8.77 -0.46 15.36
C LEU A 81 -9.95 -0.65 14.40
N ARG A 82 -11.12 -1.03 14.91
CA ARG A 82 -12.34 -1.20 14.14
C ARG A 82 -12.77 0.10 13.44
N ARG A 83 -12.71 1.24 14.16
CA ARG A 83 -13.01 2.54 13.59
C ARG A 83 -12.07 2.91 12.45
N VAL A 84 -10.76 2.79 12.66
CA VAL A 84 -9.75 3.15 11.65
C VAL A 84 -9.88 2.25 10.42
N ALA A 85 -10.11 0.96 10.60
CA ALA A 85 -10.32 0.02 9.50
C ALA A 85 -11.60 0.34 8.69
N ARG A 86 -12.69 0.72 9.35
CA ARG A 86 -13.91 1.18 8.68
C ARG A 86 -13.66 2.45 7.88
N GLU A 87 -13.04 3.46 8.49
CA GLU A 87 -12.73 4.75 7.85
C GLU A 87 -11.76 4.56 6.66
N PHE A 88 -10.81 3.62 6.75
CA PHE A 88 -9.95 3.23 5.63
C PHE A 88 -10.77 2.83 4.41
N VAL A 89 -11.74 1.91 4.56
CA VAL A 89 -12.56 1.44 3.44
C VAL A 89 -13.46 2.56 2.90
N GLU A 90 -14.07 3.36 3.78
CA GLU A 90 -14.90 4.50 3.39
C GLU A 90 -14.12 5.50 2.52
N ASP A 91 -12.88 5.85 2.91
CA ASP A 91 -12.01 6.79 2.19
C ASP A 91 -11.55 6.21 0.85
N GLN A 92 -11.16 4.93 0.82
CA GLN A 92 -10.79 4.25 -0.42
C GLN A 92 -11.95 4.20 -1.41
N ALA A 93 -13.16 3.83 -0.94
CA ALA A 93 -14.36 3.80 -1.77
C ALA A 93 -14.75 5.19 -2.28
N ALA A 94 -14.57 6.24 -1.47
CA ALA A 94 -14.83 7.62 -1.86
C ALA A 94 -13.86 8.11 -2.96
N ASP A 95 -12.64 7.58 -2.98
CA ASP A 95 -11.64 7.87 -4.02
C ASP A 95 -11.76 6.96 -5.26
N GLY A 96 -12.80 6.11 -5.35
CA GLY A 96 -13.04 5.23 -6.51
C GLY A 96 -12.23 3.94 -6.49
N VAL A 97 -11.68 3.54 -5.35
CA VAL A 97 -11.02 2.23 -5.20
C VAL A 97 -12.07 1.13 -5.15
N ILE A 98 -11.87 0.08 -5.94
CA ILE A 98 -12.80 -1.07 -6.05
C ILE A 98 -12.29 -2.32 -5.31
N HIS A 99 -11.01 -2.33 -4.93
CA HIS A 99 -10.38 -3.34 -4.07
C HIS A 99 -9.21 -2.72 -3.32
N ALA A 100 -9.12 -2.99 -2.02
CA ALA A 100 -8.05 -2.48 -1.17
C ALA A 100 -7.49 -3.58 -0.25
N GLU A 101 -6.16 -3.61 -0.13
CA GLU A 101 -5.42 -4.48 0.79
C GLU A 101 -4.78 -3.60 1.88
N ALA A 102 -5.42 -3.56 3.07
CA ALA A 102 -4.94 -2.79 4.21
C ALA A 102 -3.79 -3.53 4.89
N ARG A 103 -2.57 -2.99 4.85
CA ARG A 103 -1.42 -3.59 5.56
C ARG A 103 -1.16 -2.92 6.89
N TRP A 104 -0.76 -3.68 7.89
CA TRP A 104 -0.51 -3.18 9.23
C TRP A 104 0.17 -4.23 10.10
N ALA A 105 0.86 -3.81 11.17
CA ALA A 105 1.59 -4.68 12.08
C ALA A 105 0.81 -4.91 13.38
N PRO A 106 0.09 -6.05 13.56
CA PRO A 106 -0.73 -6.31 14.75
C PRO A 106 0.05 -6.17 16.07
N GLU A 107 1.31 -6.56 16.08
CA GLU A 107 2.18 -6.52 17.25
C GLU A 107 2.41 -5.10 17.82
N GLN A 108 2.18 -4.05 17.03
CA GLN A 108 2.31 -2.66 17.49
C GLN A 108 1.07 -2.15 18.23
N HIS A 109 -0.02 -2.89 18.26
CA HIS A 109 -1.33 -2.45 18.75
C HIS A 109 -1.81 -3.22 20.01
N LEU A 110 -0.88 -3.76 20.79
CA LEU A 110 -1.17 -4.61 21.94
C LEU A 110 -1.01 -3.92 23.30
N ALA A 111 -0.56 -2.67 23.32
CA ALA A 111 -0.30 -1.95 24.58
C ALA A 111 -1.58 -1.70 25.41
N GLY A 112 -2.75 -1.70 24.77
CA GLY A 112 -4.06 -1.63 25.42
C GLY A 112 -4.57 -2.96 25.99
N GLY A 113 -3.80 -4.06 25.85
CA GLY A 113 -4.11 -5.38 26.39
C GLY A 113 -4.80 -6.34 25.43
N LEU A 114 -4.91 -5.98 24.14
CA LEU A 114 -5.39 -6.90 23.11
C LEU A 114 -4.36 -8.01 22.87
N SER A 115 -4.84 -9.21 22.56
CA SER A 115 -4.04 -10.24 21.90
C SER A 115 -3.92 -9.95 20.40
N LEU A 116 -2.97 -10.60 19.73
CA LEU A 116 -2.82 -10.51 18.27
C LEU A 116 -4.08 -10.90 17.51
N SER A 117 -4.78 -11.97 17.96
CA SER A 117 -6.04 -12.42 17.37
C SER A 117 -7.15 -11.39 17.53
N GLU A 118 -7.33 -10.83 18.73
CA GLU A 118 -8.34 -9.79 18.97
C GLU A 118 -8.09 -8.54 18.13
N ALA A 119 -6.82 -8.15 17.92
CA ALA A 119 -6.46 -7.03 17.06
C ALA A 119 -6.82 -7.31 15.58
N ILE A 120 -6.50 -8.52 15.07
CA ILE A 120 -6.86 -8.94 13.71
C ILE A 120 -8.38 -8.97 13.51
N GLU A 121 -9.12 -9.48 14.50
CA GLU A 121 -10.57 -9.55 14.46
C GLU A 121 -11.24 -8.17 14.51
N ALA A 122 -10.69 -7.24 15.29
CA ALA A 122 -11.15 -5.86 15.32
C ALA A 122 -11.00 -5.17 13.94
N VAL A 123 -9.85 -5.36 13.27
CA VAL A 123 -9.62 -4.85 11.91
C VAL A 123 -10.53 -5.53 10.90
N ARG A 124 -10.70 -6.86 10.95
CA ARG A 124 -11.66 -7.60 10.13
C ARG A 124 -13.06 -6.99 10.19
N ASP A 125 -13.56 -6.82 11.41
CA ASP A 125 -14.90 -6.29 11.65
C ASP A 125 -15.06 -4.86 11.13
N GLY A 126 -14.03 -4.01 11.34
CA GLY A 126 -13.99 -2.65 10.82
C GLY A 126 -13.98 -2.60 9.29
N LEU A 127 -13.19 -3.44 8.63
CA LEU A 127 -13.19 -3.56 7.17
C LEU A 127 -14.58 -3.97 6.64
N ALA A 128 -15.22 -4.95 7.28
CA ALA A 128 -16.57 -5.41 6.91
C ALA A 128 -17.62 -4.29 7.08
N GLU A 129 -17.55 -3.52 8.17
CA GLU A 129 -18.40 -2.35 8.38
C GLU A 129 -18.19 -1.27 7.32
N GLY A 130 -16.94 -1.00 6.95
CA GLY A 130 -16.60 -0.04 5.90
C GLY A 130 -17.13 -0.48 4.53
N VAL A 131 -17.02 -1.75 4.19
CA VAL A 131 -17.59 -2.32 2.96
C VAL A 131 -19.11 -2.15 2.94
N ALA A 132 -19.79 -2.43 4.05
CA ALA A 132 -21.24 -2.25 4.16
C ALA A 132 -21.64 -0.77 4.05
N ALA A 133 -20.88 0.14 4.68
CA ALA A 133 -21.12 1.58 4.59
C ALA A 133 -20.91 2.13 3.17
N ALA A 134 -19.86 1.68 2.49
CA ALA A 134 -19.60 2.02 1.09
C ALA A 134 -20.73 1.54 0.17
N ALA A 135 -21.19 0.29 0.35
CA ALA A 135 -22.31 -0.27 -0.42
C ALA A 135 -23.61 0.54 -0.18
N ALA A 136 -23.90 0.92 1.06
CA ALA A 136 -25.04 1.78 1.38
C ALA A 136 -24.96 3.18 0.71
N ALA A 137 -23.73 3.65 0.42
CA ALA A 137 -23.47 4.88 -0.33
C ALA A 137 -23.40 4.66 -1.86
N GLY A 138 -23.77 3.48 -2.36
CA GLY A 138 -23.76 3.15 -3.79
C GLY A 138 -22.35 2.87 -4.36
N ARG A 139 -21.36 2.56 -3.51
CA ARG A 139 -19.98 2.27 -3.91
C ARG A 139 -19.63 0.83 -3.58
N GLU A 140 -19.25 0.07 -4.59
CA GLU A 140 -18.81 -1.30 -4.40
C GLU A 140 -17.29 -1.37 -4.24
N ILE A 141 -16.83 -1.83 -3.08
CA ILE A 141 -15.44 -2.12 -2.78
C ILE A 141 -15.33 -3.48 -2.08
N SER A 142 -14.27 -4.21 -2.36
CA SER A 142 -13.81 -5.32 -1.53
C SER A 142 -12.56 -4.92 -0.77
N ALA A 143 -12.41 -5.38 0.46
CA ALA A 143 -11.23 -5.09 1.27
C ALA A 143 -10.81 -6.32 2.09
N GLY A 144 -9.51 -6.43 2.36
CA GLY A 144 -8.95 -7.40 3.28
C GLY A 144 -7.64 -6.88 3.86
N GLN A 145 -7.03 -7.64 4.77
CA GLN A 145 -5.83 -7.20 5.48
C GLN A 145 -4.59 -8.01 5.08
N ILE A 146 -3.44 -7.33 5.04
CA ILE A 146 -2.11 -7.92 4.97
C ILE A 146 -1.48 -7.74 6.35
N VAL A 147 -1.31 -8.84 7.08
CA VAL A 147 -0.64 -8.75 8.39
C VAL A 147 0.86 -8.69 8.20
N THR A 148 1.49 -7.74 8.88
CA THR A 148 2.89 -7.38 8.67
C THR A 148 3.70 -7.59 9.94
N ALA A 149 4.87 -8.21 9.86
CA ALA A 149 5.82 -8.28 10.96
C ALA A 149 6.84 -7.12 10.87
N MET A 150 7.21 -6.54 12.01
CA MET A 150 8.21 -5.47 12.04
C MET A 150 9.63 -6.03 11.90
N ARG A 151 10.35 -5.60 10.84
CA ARG A 151 11.64 -6.19 10.47
C ARG A 151 12.81 -5.81 11.38
N HIS A 152 12.66 -4.76 12.18
CA HIS A 152 13.72 -4.26 13.08
C HIS A 152 13.75 -4.95 14.45
N VAL A 153 12.90 -5.99 14.66
CA VAL A 153 12.93 -6.78 15.89
C VAL A 153 14.26 -7.56 16.01
N PRO A 154 14.81 -7.73 17.23
CA PRO A 154 16.05 -8.47 17.43
C PRO A 154 15.94 -9.94 16.98
N ASP A 155 14.87 -10.61 17.40
CA ASP A 155 14.60 -12.03 17.14
C ASP A 155 13.28 -12.18 16.37
N PRO A 156 13.33 -12.30 15.02
CA PRO A 156 12.14 -12.53 14.22
C PRO A 156 11.44 -13.84 14.62
N THR A 157 10.11 -13.76 14.79
CA THR A 157 9.28 -14.93 15.09
C THR A 157 8.38 -15.29 13.89
N THR A 158 7.80 -16.48 13.91
CA THR A 158 6.83 -16.92 12.89
C THR A 158 5.39 -16.55 13.25
N GLU A 159 5.15 -15.99 14.41
CA GLU A 159 3.81 -15.81 14.99
C GLU A 159 2.85 -15.02 14.08
N ILE A 160 3.31 -13.90 13.50
CA ILE A 160 2.47 -13.11 12.57
C ILE A 160 2.21 -13.89 11.27
N ALA A 161 3.18 -14.63 10.78
CA ALA A 161 3.02 -15.48 9.59
C ALA A 161 2.06 -16.66 9.86
N GLU A 162 2.07 -17.23 11.07
CA GLU A 162 1.14 -18.26 11.50
C GLU A 162 -0.30 -17.71 11.56
N LEU A 163 -0.48 -16.49 12.04
CA LEU A 163 -1.78 -15.80 12.03
C LEU A 163 -2.25 -15.51 10.60
N ALA A 164 -1.34 -15.12 9.68
CA ALA A 164 -1.71 -14.96 8.28
C ALA A 164 -2.30 -16.24 7.68
N VAL A 165 -1.77 -17.40 8.07
CA VAL A 165 -2.31 -18.70 7.65
C VAL A 165 -3.63 -19.02 8.36
N ALA A 166 -3.72 -18.75 9.66
CA ALA A 166 -4.91 -19.07 10.46
C ALA A 166 -6.15 -18.27 10.01
N TYR A 167 -5.99 -17.03 9.59
CA TYR A 167 -7.07 -16.12 9.19
C TYR A 167 -7.23 -15.95 7.67
N ARG A 168 -6.53 -16.75 6.83
CA ARG A 168 -6.52 -16.62 5.36
C ARG A 168 -7.90 -16.73 4.69
N ASP A 169 -8.83 -17.49 5.28
CA ASP A 169 -10.17 -17.71 4.75
C ASP A 169 -11.21 -16.78 5.41
N ASP A 170 -10.76 -15.89 6.30
CA ASP A 170 -11.61 -14.95 7.01
C ASP A 170 -11.42 -13.50 6.50
N SER A 171 -10.25 -12.92 6.66
CA SER A 171 -10.02 -11.54 6.21
C SER A 171 -8.57 -11.27 5.83
N VAL A 172 -7.63 -12.13 6.22
CA VAL A 172 -6.22 -11.97 5.91
C VAL A 172 -5.92 -12.50 4.52
N LEU A 173 -5.49 -11.62 3.63
CA LEU A 173 -5.18 -11.91 2.24
C LEU A 173 -3.72 -12.34 2.05
N GLY A 174 -2.83 -11.91 2.94
CA GLY A 174 -1.41 -12.21 2.82
C GLY A 174 -0.57 -11.75 4.00
N TYR A 175 0.73 -11.91 3.86
CA TYR A 175 1.76 -11.58 4.84
C TYR A 175 2.80 -10.62 4.25
N ASP A 176 3.46 -9.83 5.11
CA ASP A 176 4.52 -8.89 4.73
C ASP A 176 5.51 -8.67 5.89
N ILE A 177 6.61 -8.00 5.63
CA ILE A 177 7.49 -7.39 6.63
C ILE A 177 7.69 -5.91 6.31
N ALA A 178 7.70 -5.05 7.32
CA ALA A 178 7.88 -3.61 7.15
C ALA A 178 8.77 -3.00 8.23
N GLY A 179 9.06 -1.69 8.11
CA GLY A 179 9.94 -0.93 8.98
C GLY A 179 11.30 -0.66 8.34
N ALA A 180 12.28 -0.24 9.13
CA ALA A 180 13.61 0.14 8.63
C ALA A 180 14.26 -0.99 7.81
N GLU A 181 14.56 -0.72 6.52
CA GLU A 181 15.09 -1.73 5.59
C GLU A 181 16.59 -1.92 5.75
N LEU A 182 17.36 -0.82 5.79
CA LEU A 182 18.82 -0.87 5.92
C LEU A 182 19.26 -1.58 7.19
N GLY A 183 20.06 -2.63 7.05
CA GLY A 183 20.56 -3.45 8.15
C GLY A 183 19.59 -4.55 8.63
N PHE A 184 18.40 -4.63 8.02
CA PHE A 184 17.39 -5.64 8.35
C PHE A 184 16.88 -6.35 7.09
N PRO A 185 17.75 -7.10 6.40
CA PRO A 185 17.42 -7.70 5.12
C PRO A 185 16.35 -8.80 5.25
N PRO A 186 15.59 -9.10 4.17
CA PRO A 186 14.47 -10.05 4.20
C PRO A 186 14.84 -11.46 4.66
N GLU A 187 16.05 -11.94 4.38
CA GLU A 187 16.52 -13.30 4.76
C GLU A 187 16.51 -13.55 6.27
N ARG A 188 16.51 -12.52 7.11
CA ARG A 188 16.31 -12.68 8.55
C ARG A 188 14.97 -13.32 8.90
N PHE A 189 13.98 -13.20 8.00
CA PHE A 189 12.62 -13.70 8.13
C PHE A 189 12.38 -14.99 7.32
N ALA A 190 13.42 -15.70 6.89
CA ALA A 190 13.27 -16.88 6.04
C ALA A 190 12.27 -17.90 6.60
N ALA A 191 12.32 -18.21 7.91
CA ALA A 191 11.36 -19.12 8.54
C ALA A 191 9.93 -18.59 8.51
N SER A 192 9.74 -17.25 8.70
CA SER A 192 8.43 -16.60 8.65
C SER A 192 7.82 -16.62 7.25
N PHE A 193 8.63 -16.61 6.18
CA PHE A 193 8.15 -16.73 4.80
C PHE A 193 7.97 -18.19 4.36
N ASP A 194 8.77 -19.11 4.88
CA ASP A 194 8.61 -20.54 4.62
C ASP A 194 7.25 -21.06 5.11
N TYR A 195 6.77 -20.59 6.24
CA TYR A 195 5.51 -21.04 6.81
C TYR A 195 4.29 -20.73 5.91
N PRO A 196 3.98 -19.48 5.55
CA PRO A 196 2.87 -19.18 4.62
C PRO A 196 3.08 -19.80 3.24
N ARG A 197 4.32 -19.91 2.73
CA ARG A 197 4.63 -20.58 1.47
C ARG A 197 4.21 -22.04 1.47
N HIS A 198 4.51 -22.80 2.53
CA HIS A 198 4.09 -24.19 2.69
C HIS A 198 2.56 -24.35 2.86
N HIS A 199 1.87 -23.31 3.30
CA HIS A 199 0.41 -23.30 3.46
C HIS A 199 -0.32 -22.59 2.32
N HIS A 200 0.37 -22.27 1.22
CA HIS A 200 -0.18 -21.62 0.02
C HIS A 200 -0.79 -20.23 0.29
N VAL A 201 -0.34 -19.53 1.32
CA VAL A 201 -0.66 -18.11 1.57
C VAL A 201 0.34 -17.25 0.83
N ARG A 202 -0.16 -16.28 0.06
CA ARG A 202 0.66 -15.34 -0.69
C ARG A 202 1.27 -14.29 0.24
N PHE A 203 2.40 -13.74 -0.16
CA PHE A 203 3.04 -12.65 0.57
C PHE A 203 3.73 -11.68 -0.36
N THR A 204 3.84 -10.48 0.08
CA THR A 204 4.66 -9.40 -0.47
C THR A 204 5.82 -9.15 0.48
N ILE A 205 6.85 -8.47 0.03
CA ILE A 205 7.99 -8.11 0.89
C ILE A 205 8.41 -6.69 0.53
N HIS A 206 8.42 -5.77 1.52
CA HIS A 206 9.08 -4.48 1.36
C HIS A 206 10.56 -4.70 1.05
N ALA A 207 10.99 -4.31 -0.14
CA ALA A 207 12.38 -4.42 -0.58
C ALA A 207 12.70 -3.41 -1.68
N GLY A 208 13.90 -2.84 -1.65
CA GLY A 208 14.35 -1.87 -2.65
C GLY A 208 13.67 -0.51 -2.52
N GLU A 209 13.37 -0.08 -1.31
CA GLU A 209 13.01 1.28 -0.96
C GLU A 209 14.25 2.02 -0.42
N ALA A 210 14.77 1.61 0.72
CA ALA A 210 15.96 2.22 1.31
C ALA A 210 17.24 1.41 1.03
N ASP A 211 17.13 0.10 0.76
CA ASP A 211 18.24 -0.77 0.39
C ASP A 211 18.21 -1.11 -1.11
N GLY A 212 19.33 -1.54 -1.67
CA GLY A 212 19.53 -1.74 -3.09
C GLY A 212 18.97 -3.06 -3.64
N PRO A 213 19.38 -3.45 -4.89
CA PRO A 213 18.91 -4.68 -5.55
C PRO A 213 19.12 -5.95 -4.75
N GLY A 214 20.11 -6.00 -3.84
CA GLY A 214 20.33 -7.16 -2.98
C GLY A 214 19.15 -7.49 -2.06
N SER A 215 18.45 -6.46 -1.53
CA SER A 215 17.22 -6.66 -0.74
C SER A 215 16.08 -7.21 -1.61
N ILE A 216 15.96 -6.72 -2.85
CA ILE A 216 14.96 -7.22 -3.82
C ILE A 216 15.27 -8.68 -4.19
N ASP A 217 16.54 -9.01 -4.45
CA ASP A 217 16.97 -10.38 -4.76
C ASP A 217 16.64 -11.33 -3.61
N SER A 218 16.94 -10.93 -2.36
CA SER A 218 16.55 -11.67 -1.18
C SER A 218 15.04 -11.93 -1.11
N ALA A 219 14.21 -10.92 -1.36
CA ALA A 219 12.76 -11.07 -1.38
C ALA A 219 12.29 -12.03 -2.50
N VAL A 220 12.89 -11.96 -3.68
CA VAL A 220 12.62 -12.88 -4.80
C VAL A 220 12.99 -14.31 -4.46
N GLN A 221 14.16 -14.52 -3.84
CA GLN A 221 14.62 -15.85 -3.43
C GLN A 221 13.76 -16.48 -2.34
N LEU A 222 13.17 -15.66 -1.45
CA LEU A 222 12.20 -16.10 -0.46
C LEU A 222 10.84 -16.47 -1.07
N GLY A 223 10.60 -16.10 -2.34
CA GLY A 223 9.39 -16.45 -3.07
C GLY A 223 8.28 -15.40 -2.99
N ALA A 224 8.62 -14.14 -2.79
CA ALA A 224 7.67 -13.03 -2.79
C ALA A 224 6.81 -13.03 -4.06
N SER A 225 5.50 -12.94 -3.91
CA SER A 225 4.55 -12.84 -5.02
C SER A 225 4.52 -11.43 -5.61
N ARG A 226 4.84 -10.42 -4.81
CA ARG A 226 5.00 -9.01 -5.15
C ARG A 226 6.16 -8.44 -4.34
N ILE A 227 6.67 -7.29 -4.76
CA ILE A 227 7.71 -6.55 -4.04
C ILE A 227 7.12 -5.19 -3.63
N GLY A 228 7.10 -4.92 -2.33
CA GLY A 228 6.77 -3.59 -1.80
C GLY A 228 7.82 -2.58 -2.27
N HIS A 229 7.39 -1.48 -2.88
CA HIS A 229 8.19 -0.48 -3.59
C HIS A 229 8.98 -1.07 -4.77
N GLY A 230 10.11 -1.71 -4.54
CA GLY A 230 10.97 -2.29 -5.56
C GLY A 230 11.65 -1.27 -6.48
N VAL A 231 11.60 0.02 -6.16
CA VAL A 231 12.02 1.11 -7.05
C VAL A 231 13.52 1.12 -7.33
N ARG A 232 14.32 0.63 -6.39
CA ARG A 232 15.79 0.53 -6.56
C ARG A 232 16.22 -0.62 -7.48
N LEU A 233 15.26 -1.40 -8.02
CA LEU A 233 15.54 -2.32 -9.12
C LEU A 233 16.15 -1.60 -10.32
N ILE A 234 15.89 -0.28 -10.46
CA ILE A 234 16.53 0.56 -11.48
C ILE A 234 18.06 0.54 -11.42
N GLU A 235 18.66 0.23 -10.28
CA GLU A 235 20.11 0.13 -10.10
C GLU A 235 20.70 -1.13 -10.75
N ASP A 236 19.88 -2.13 -11.07
CA ASP A 236 20.23 -3.31 -11.86
C ASP A 236 19.95 -3.12 -13.37
N VAL A 237 19.85 -1.86 -13.80
CA VAL A 237 19.68 -1.47 -15.21
C VAL A 237 20.90 -0.70 -15.69
N ALA A 238 21.55 -1.20 -16.74
CA ALA A 238 22.71 -0.52 -17.32
C ALA A 238 22.35 0.84 -17.92
N ALA A 239 23.29 1.77 -17.96
CA ALA A 239 23.10 3.11 -18.54
C ALA A 239 22.59 3.08 -20.00
N GLY A 240 22.91 2.04 -20.77
CA GLY A 240 22.39 1.79 -22.12
C GLY A 240 21.01 1.15 -22.19
N GLY A 241 20.34 0.93 -21.06
CA GLY A 241 18.99 0.36 -20.96
C GLY A 241 18.95 -1.17 -20.96
N GLY A 242 20.08 -1.86 -20.90
CA GLY A 242 20.13 -3.31 -20.71
C GLY A 242 19.74 -3.68 -19.29
N LEU A 243 18.87 -4.68 -19.13
CA LEU A 243 18.50 -5.20 -17.82
C LEU A 243 19.65 -6.07 -17.28
N GLY A 244 19.95 -5.94 -15.99
CA GLY A 244 20.72 -6.90 -15.24
C GLY A 244 19.92 -8.21 -15.03
N GLU A 245 20.56 -9.18 -14.41
CA GLU A 245 19.98 -10.52 -14.23
C GLU A 245 18.71 -10.49 -13.36
N LEU A 246 18.73 -9.73 -12.27
CA LEU A 246 17.60 -9.61 -11.36
C LEU A 246 16.42 -8.86 -12.02
N ALA A 247 16.70 -7.72 -12.66
CA ALA A 247 15.66 -6.93 -13.33
C ALA A 247 15.01 -7.72 -14.49
N ALA A 248 15.81 -8.48 -15.25
CA ALA A 248 15.29 -9.37 -16.28
C ALA A 248 14.41 -10.47 -15.69
N TYR A 249 14.84 -11.11 -14.60
CA TYR A 249 14.07 -12.14 -13.93
C TYR A 249 12.72 -11.59 -13.40
N VAL A 250 12.73 -10.47 -12.68
CA VAL A 250 11.53 -9.82 -12.13
C VAL A 250 10.54 -9.50 -13.26
N ARG A 251 11.03 -8.93 -14.38
CA ARG A 251 10.21 -8.63 -15.56
C ARG A 251 9.61 -9.89 -16.16
N ASP A 252 10.43 -10.89 -16.47
CA ASP A 252 10.03 -12.09 -17.22
C ASP A 252 9.08 -12.98 -16.39
N ARG A 253 9.23 -12.95 -15.06
CA ARG A 253 8.32 -13.59 -14.09
C ARG A 253 7.07 -12.75 -13.79
N ARG A 254 7.01 -11.50 -14.28
CA ARG A 254 5.92 -10.57 -14.03
C ARG A 254 5.66 -10.33 -12.54
N ILE A 255 6.71 -10.33 -11.73
CA ILE A 255 6.60 -9.99 -10.30
C ILE A 255 6.23 -8.51 -10.21
N ALA A 256 5.09 -8.20 -9.60
CA ALA A 256 4.61 -6.83 -9.51
C ALA A 256 5.41 -6.03 -8.49
N LEU A 257 5.79 -4.80 -8.88
CA LEU A 257 6.35 -3.80 -7.98
C LEU A 257 5.22 -2.89 -7.49
N GLU A 258 5.05 -2.80 -6.18
CA GLU A 258 4.02 -1.96 -5.53
C GLU A 258 4.57 -0.55 -5.32
N VAL A 259 4.67 0.24 -6.39
CA VAL A 259 5.34 1.55 -6.34
C VAL A 259 4.44 2.59 -5.68
N CYS A 260 5.03 3.41 -4.80
CA CYS A 260 4.37 4.44 -4.00
C CYS A 260 5.05 5.81 -4.28
N PRO A 261 4.71 6.50 -5.38
CA PRO A 261 5.47 7.63 -5.88
C PRO A 261 5.70 8.76 -4.87
N SER A 262 4.63 9.23 -4.20
CA SER A 262 4.74 10.32 -3.22
C SER A 262 5.58 9.92 -2.00
N SER A 263 5.39 8.71 -1.46
CA SER A 263 6.19 8.19 -0.35
C SER A 263 7.66 8.06 -0.75
N ASN A 264 7.95 7.57 -1.94
CA ASN A 264 9.32 7.41 -2.42
C ASN A 264 10.07 8.75 -2.56
N LEU A 265 9.38 9.87 -2.82
CA LEU A 265 10.00 11.19 -2.74
C LEU A 265 10.37 11.53 -1.29
N GLN A 266 9.45 11.32 -0.36
CA GLN A 266 9.64 11.64 1.06
C GLN A 266 10.76 10.80 1.70
N THR A 267 10.98 9.57 1.23
CA THR A 267 12.07 8.69 1.67
C THR A 267 13.39 8.92 0.91
N GLY A 268 13.40 9.82 -0.08
CA GLY A 268 14.62 10.29 -0.75
C GLY A 268 15.04 9.46 -1.98
N ILE A 269 14.12 8.73 -2.60
CA ILE A 269 14.40 7.99 -3.86
C ILE A 269 14.62 8.94 -5.03
N ALA A 270 13.88 10.04 -5.08
CA ALA A 270 13.99 11.06 -6.11
C ALA A 270 13.52 12.43 -5.57
N ASP A 271 14.03 13.52 -6.15
CA ASP A 271 13.65 14.89 -5.76
C ASP A 271 12.28 15.31 -6.33
N THR A 272 11.84 14.68 -7.43
CA THR A 272 10.58 14.99 -8.11
C THR A 272 9.96 13.74 -8.72
N ILE A 273 8.63 13.75 -8.96
CA ILE A 273 7.96 12.64 -9.67
C ILE A 273 8.55 12.44 -11.08
N ALA A 274 8.92 13.51 -11.76
CA ALA A 274 9.53 13.42 -13.11
C ALA A 274 10.91 12.71 -13.09
N ALA A 275 11.64 12.76 -11.99
CA ALA A 275 12.90 12.05 -11.79
C ALA A 275 12.73 10.65 -11.17
N HIS A 276 11.51 10.30 -10.76
CA HIS A 276 11.22 9.03 -10.12
C HIS A 276 11.47 7.85 -11.09
N PRO A 277 12.03 6.72 -10.63
CA PRO A 277 12.31 5.54 -11.46
C PRO A 277 11.09 4.93 -12.16
N PHE A 278 9.87 5.25 -11.72
CA PHE A 278 8.62 4.72 -12.26
C PHE A 278 8.55 4.78 -13.77
N GLY A 279 8.84 5.94 -14.36
CA GLY A 279 8.79 6.11 -15.84
C GLY A 279 9.72 5.14 -16.55
N ARG A 280 10.96 5.05 -16.08
CA ARG A 280 11.96 4.16 -16.70
C ARG A 280 11.65 2.69 -16.50
N LEU A 281 11.19 2.28 -15.32
CA LEU A 281 10.78 0.90 -15.05
C LEU A 281 9.57 0.50 -15.91
N ALA A 282 8.61 1.41 -16.14
CA ALA A 282 7.46 1.20 -17.01
C ALA A 282 7.88 1.00 -18.47
N GLU A 283 8.81 1.81 -19.00
CA GLU A 283 9.39 1.69 -20.36
C GLU A 283 10.10 0.35 -20.56
N LEU A 284 10.77 -0.15 -19.54
CA LEU A 284 11.48 -1.44 -19.57
C LEU A 284 10.53 -2.65 -19.47
N GLY A 285 9.23 -2.43 -19.32
CA GLY A 285 8.20 -3.46 -19.30
C GLY A 285 8.05 -4.18 -17.96
N LEU A 286 8.52 -3.59 -16.86
CA LEU A 286 8.28 -4.11 -15.51
C LEU A 286 6.77 -4.04 -15.19
N THR A 287 6.28 -4.97 -14.37
CA THR A 287 4.89 -4.98 -13.91
C THR A 287 4.75 -4.02 -12.73
N LEU A 288 4.32 -2.79 -13.00
CA LEU A 288 4.15 -1.76 -11.96
C LEU A 288 2.69 -1.65 -11.55
N THR A 289 2.47 -1.41 -10.26
CA THR A 289 1.21 -0.95 -9.68
C THR A 289 1.42 0.40 -9.01
N VAL A 290 0.37 1.21 -8.89
CA VAL A 290 0.41 2.53 -8.24
C VAL A 290 -0.26 2.42 -6.90
N ASN A 291 0.35 2.95 -5.85
CA ASN A 291 -0.14 2.86 -4.48
C ASN A 291 0.17 4.14 -3.70
N CYS A 292 -0.45 4.28 -2.51
CA CYS A 292 -0.30 5.45 -1.65
C CYS A 292 0.76 5.25 -0.55
N ASP A 293 1.02 4.02 -0.14
CA ASP A 293 1.78 3.67 1.06
C ASP A 293 1.11 4.21 2.34
N ASN A 294 1.28 5.49 2.66
CA ASN A 294 0.75 6.14 3.86
C ASN A 294 0.02 7.43 3.49
N ARG A 295 -1.30 7.36 3.31
CA ARG A 295 -2.13 8.48 2.83
C ARG A 295 -2.03 9.75 3.68
N LEU A 296 -1.93 9.61 5.01
CA LEU A 296 -1.78 10.74 5.93
C LEU A 296 -0.40 11.38 5.80
N MET A 297 0.67 10.57 5.85
CA MET A 297 2.06 11.05 5.81
C MET A 297 2.40 11.69 4.48
N SER A 298 1.88 11.16 3.39
CA SER A 298 2.13 11.68 2.03
C SER A 298 1.07 12.69 1.56
N ALA A 299 0.06 12.98 2.39
CA ALA A 299 -1.09 13.83 2.06
C ALA A 299 -1.66 13.46 0.67
N THR A 300 -1.83 12.18 0.39
CA THR A 300 -2.16 11.64 -0.93
C THR A 300 -3.40 10.75 -0.94
N THR A 301 -3.85 10.43 -2.14
CA THR A 301 -4.90 9.44 -2.45
C THR A 301 -4.51 8.72 -3.74
N MET A 302 -5.13 7.57 -4.04
CA MET A 302 -4.89 6.84 -5.29
C MET A 302 -5.13 7.72 -6.53
N SER A 303 -6.17 8.57 -6.50
CA SER A 303 -6.45 9.52 -7.58
C SER A 303 -5.35 10.56 -7.74
N ARG A 304 -4.77 11.03 -6.63
CA ARG A 304 -3.65 11.97 -6.65
C ARG A 304 -2.38 11.32 -7.21
N GLU A 305 -2.06 10.09 -6.81
CA GLU A 305 -0.91 9.36 -7.36
C GLU A 305 -1.04 9.16 -8.88
N TYR A 306 -2.24 8.80 -9.37
CA TYR A 306 -2.51 8.70 -10.80
C TYR A 306 -2.28 10.03 -11.53
N HIS A 307 -2.83 11.13 -10.98
CA HIS A 307 -2.68 12.47 -11.55
C HIS A 307 -1.22 12.92 -11.59
N LEU A 308 -0.45 12.71 -10.52
CA LEU A 308 0.98 13.04 -10.47
C LEU A 308 1.78 12.30 -11.54
N LEU A 309 1.48 11.02 -11.77
CA LEU A 309 2.14 10.24 -12.81
C LEU A 309 1.77 10.72 -14.23
N CYS A 310 0.51 11.10 -14.46
CA CYS A 310 0.07 11.69 -15.72
C CYS A 310 0.78 13.01 -16.01
N ASP A 311 0.90 13.87 -15.00
CA ASP A 311 1.60 15.17 -15.14
C ASP A 311 3.08 14.98 -15.42
N ALA A 312 3.73 14.06 -14.72
CA ALA A 312 5.17 13.90 -14.79
C ALA A 312 5.63 13.15 -16.06
N PHE A 313 4.90 12.13 -16.49
CA PHE A 313 5.31 11.22 -17.56
C PHE A 313 4.43 11.30 -18.81
N GLY A 314 3.38 12.13 -18.81
CA GLY A 314 2.46 12.25 -19.94
C GLY A 314 1.58 11.00 -20.15
N TYR A 315 1.35 10.21 -19.08
CA TYR A 315 0.52 9.02 -19.19
C TYR A 315 -0.93 9.36 -19.49
N GLY A 316 -1.53 8.51 -20.34
CA GLY A 316 -2.92 8.57 -20.73
C GLY A 316 -3.78 7.53 -20.01
N LEU A 317 -5.06 7.48 -20.39
CA LEU A 317 -6.01 6.50 -19.85
C LEU A 317 -5.56 5.05 -20.09
N ASP A 318 -4.86 4.78 -21.19
CA ASP A 318 -4.37 3.43 -21.51
C ASP A 318 -3.26 3.00 -20.55
N ASP A 319 -2.38 3.92 -20.17
CA ASP A 319 -1.32 3.64 -19.20
C ASP A 319 -1.90 3.40 -17.80
N LEU A 320 -2.82 4.27 -17.34
CA LEU A 320 -3.49 4.11 -16.07
C LEU A 320 -4.29 2.79 -16.01
N GLN A 321 -4.99 2.44 -17.11
CA GLN A 321 -5.70 1.16 -17.20
C GLN A 321 -4.73 -0.02 -17.10
N ARG A 322 -3.58 0.05 -17.76
CA ARG A 322 -2.53 -0.98 -17.70
C ARG A 322 -2.03 -1.17 -16.27
N PHE A 323 -1.70 -0.09 -15.55
CA PHE A 323 -1.25 -0.18 -14.16
C PHE A 323 -2.35 -0.74 -13.23
N THR A 324 -3.60 -0.35 -13.44
CA THR A 324 -4.74 -0.89 -12.67
C THR A 324 -5.00 -2.36 -12.97
N LEU A 325 -4.86 -2.81 -14.22
CA LEU A 325 -4.97 -4.22 -14.59
C LEU A 325 -3.81 -5.05 -14.02
N ASN A 326 -2.59 -4.48 -13.96
CA ASN A 326 -1.49 -5.12 -13.25
C ASN A 326 -1.84 -5.34 -11.77
N ALA A 327 -2.44 -4.33 -11.12
CA ALA A 327 -2.90 -4.45 -9.73
C ALA A 327 -4.00 -5.51 -9.58
N ALA A 328 -4.97 -5.58 -10.50
CA ALA A 328 -6.00 -6.62 -10.50
C ALA A 328 -5.41 -8.04 -10.58
N ALA A 329 -4.41 -8.24 -11.45
CA ALA A 329 -3.73 -9.52 -11.61
C ALA A 329 -2.83 -9.89 -10.42
N ALA A 330 -2.32 -8.89 -9.71
CA ALA A 330 -1.43 -9.06 -8.57
C ALA A 330 -2.18 -9.13 -7.21
N ALA A 331 -3.46 -8.77 -7.14
CA ALA A 331 -4.26 -8.77 -5.92
C ALA A 331 -4.29 -10.16 -5.24
N PHE A 332 -4.22 -10.20 -3.93
CA PHE A 332 -4.21 -11.45 -3.16
C PHE A 332 -5.63 -11.99 -2.93
N VAL A 333 -6.36 -12.13 -4.02
CA VAL A 333 -7.69 -12.73 -4.06
C VAL A 333 -7.72 -13.94 -4.99
N PRO A 334 -8.70 -14.86 -4.91
CA PRO A 334 -8.84 -15.99 -5.82
C PRO A 334 -8.89 -15.54 -7.29
N PHE A 335 -8.48 -16.44 -8.21
CA PHE A 335 -8.37 -16.15 -9.64
C PHE A 335 -9.68 -15.56 -10.23
N GLU A 336 -10.83 -16.13 -9.89
CA GLU A 336 -12.12 -15.64 -10.36
C GLU A 336 -12.42 -14.21 -9.86
N ALA A 337 -11.95 -13.86 -8.67
CA ALA A 337 -12.07 -12.49 -8.14
C ALA A 337 -11.13 -11.53 -8.88
N GLN A 338 -9.89 -11.95 -9.19
CA GLN A 338 -8.98 -11.15 -10.03
C GLN A 338 -9.61 -10.87 -11.40
N GLN A 339 -10.26 -11.86 -12.03
CA GLN A 339 -10.95 -11.67 -13.32
C GLN A 339 -12.10 -10.66 -13.18
N ARG A 340 -12.94 -10.79 -12.15
CA ARG A 340 -14.01 -9.80 -11.88
C ARG A 340 -13.47 -8.39 -11.66
N LEU A 341 -12.36 -8.23 -10.93
CA LEU A 341 -11.70 -6.93 -10.77
C LEU A 341 -11.22 -6.38 -12.12
N ALA A 342 -10.57 -7.20 -12.94
CA ALA A 342 -10.10 -6.81 -14.26
C ALA A 342 -11.25 -6.38 -15.18
N ASP A 343 -12.39 -7.07 -15.13
CA ASP A 343 -13.58 -6.72 -15.93
C ASP A 343 -14.19 -5.40 -15.45
N ARG A 344 -14.27 -5.17 -14.15
CA ARG A 344 -14.72 -3.88 -13.57
C ARG A 344 -13.77 -2.74 -13.98
N VAL A 345 -12.46 -2.97 -13.98
CA VAL A 345 -11.47 -1.98 -14.46
C VAL A 345 -11.74 -1.64 -15.93
N ARG A 346 -11.86 -2.64 -16.81
CA ARG A 346 -12.11 -2.39 -18.23
C ARG A 346 -13.40 -1.62 -18.48
N ALA A 347 -14.49 -2.01 -17.80
CA ALA A 347 -15.79 -1.36 -17.92
C ALA A 347 -15.75 0.11 -17.45
N GLY A 348 -15.14 0.37 -16.27
CA GLY A 348 -15.06 1.73 -15.74
C GLY A 348 -14.18 2.66 -16.58
N PHE A 349 -13.03 2.16 -17.11
CA PHE A 349 -12.21 2.94 -18.03
C PHE A 349 -12.92 3.22 -19.35
N ALA A 350 -13.71 2.26 -19.89
CA ALA A 350 -14.53 2.48 -21.08
C ALA A 350 -15.56 3.59 -20.86
N ALA A 351 -16.30 3.55 -19.75
CA ALA A 351 -17.27 4.57 -19.40
C ALA A 351 -16.66 5.98 -19.29
N VAL A 352 -15.47 6.09 -18.68
CA VAL A 352 -14.78 7.41 -18.58
C VAL A 352 -14.33 7.91 -19.97
N ARG A 353 -13.87 7.04 -20.87
CA ARG A 353 -13.50 7.45 -22.24
C ARG A 353 -14.68 8.03 -23.01
N GLU A 354 -15.86 7.41 -22.91
CA GLU A 354 -17.08 7.91 -23.56
C GLU A 354 -17.44 9.35 -23.11
N HIS A 355 -17.24 9.68 -21.84
CA HIS A 355 -17.52 11.02 -21.31
C HIS A 355 -16.44 12.06 -21.66
N VAL A 356 -15.20 11.64 -21.84
CA VAL A 356 -14.08 12.53 -22.22
C VAL A 356 -14.13 12.85 -23.72
N ASP A 357 -14.52 11.87 -24.55
CA ASP A 357 -14.60 12.02 -26.01
C ASP A 357 -15.86 12.79 -26.46
N TYR A 358 -16.91 12.87 -25.63
CA TYR A 358 -18.16 13.59 -25.84
C TYR A 358 -18.50 14.41 -24.58
N PRO A 359 -17.83 15.55 -24.35
CA PRO A 359 -18.30 16.43 -23.27
C PRO A 359 -19.73 16.86 -23.61
N GLU A 360 -20.67 16.59 -22.66
CA GLU A 360 -22.03 17.11 -22.79
C GLU A 360 -21.97 18.63 -22.82
N ASP A 361 -22.54 19.25 -23.88
CA ASP A 361 -22.65 20.70 -24.08
C ASP A 361 -23.53 21.41 -23.03
#